data_2ed918de7c89117dd7d66017dfbb4e21
#
_entry.id   2ed918de7c89117dd7d66017dfbb4e21
#
_cell.length_a   1.000
_cell.length_b   1.000
_cell.length_c   1.000
_cell.angle_alpha   90.00
_cell.angle_beta   90.00
_cell.angle_gamma   90.00
#
_symmetry.space_group_name_H-M   'P 1'
#
loop_
_entity.id
_entity.type
_entity.pdbx_description
1 polymer ?
#
loop_
_entity_poly.entity_id
_entity_poly.type
_entity_poly.pdbx_seq_one_letter_code
_entity_poly.pdbx_strand_id
1 'polypeptide(L)'
;RNHKDLDKSTKFSSQLVVSTHSSYLAHEVGFEKLRYFKRKPAKDSYDVPTAEIIDLSCTFGSGKSLEGDLSETAQFVARYLKTTHCDLFFANGIILVEGASERILMPHFIRNNHGELNSLDNSYISILEVGGSHAHRLESLIEILGLPTLVVTDTDALCPPVKLPGDEDSSKGKPKATQPKLNQGYKTGSHSIKTWLGGVDDLDLVLNMPDHKKIRGKVRVAFQYGIPIKYKPDDEETVAFPYTFEDAIALTNPELLGT
;
A
#
# COMPACT_ATOMS: atom_id res chain seq x y z
N ARG A 1 0.90 -23.15 58.43
CA ARG A 1 -0.58 -23.23 58.27
C ARG A 1 -0.86 -23.17 56.78
N ASN A 2 -1.44 -24.26 56.25
CA ASN A 2 -1.73 -24.46 54.84
C ASN A 2 -2.88 -23.60 54.39
N HIS A 3 -2.66 -22.72 53.41
CA HIS A 3 -3.69 -22.03 52.65
C HIS A 3 -4.32 -22.94 51.56
N LYS A 4 -4.83 -24.11 51.99
CA LYS A 4 -5.39 -25.09 51.04
C LYS A 4 -6.90 -25.18 50.97
N ASP A 5 -7.61 -24.34 51.71
CA ASP A 5 -9.09 -24.38 51.74
C ASP A 5 -9.69 -23.00 51.36
N LEU A 6 -9.27 -22.43 50.24
CA LEU A 6 -10.08 -21.43 49.56
C LEU A 6 -10.99 -22.17 48.60
N ASP A 7 -12.25 -22.15 48.96
CA ASP A 7 -13.41 -22.76 48.33
C ASP A 7 -13.37 -22.67 46.79
N LYS A 8 -13.45 -23.84 46.15
CA LYS A 8 -13.44 -23.98 44.67
C LYS A 8 -14.71 -23.50 44.00
N SER A 9 -15.64 -22.83 44.70
CA SER A 9 -17.00 -22.52 44.19
C SER A 9 -17.18 -21.14 43.63
N THR A 10 -16.25 -20.19 43.79
CA THR A 10 -16.36 -18.85 43.19
C THR A 10 -15.17 -18.56 42.30
N LYS A 11 -15.23 -19.03 41.04
CA LYS A 11 -14.36 -18.50 40.00
C LYS A 11 -14.77 -17.05 39.70
N PHE A 12 -14.13 -16.08 40.35
CA PHE A 12 -14.23 -14.70 39.92
C PHE A 12 -13.58 -14.60 38.54
N SER A 13 -14.37 -14.37 37.52
CA SER A 13 -13.87 -14.02 36.20
C SER A 13 -13.91 -12.48 36.12
N SER A 14 -12.75 -11.85 36.07
CA SER A 14 -12.63 -10.41 35.80
C SER A 14 -12.27 -10.19 34.35
N GLN A 15 -12.92 -9.22 33.72
CA GLN A 15 -12.60 -8.76 32.40
C GLN A 15 -11.74 -7.48 32.51
N LEU A 16 -10.57 -7.49 31.89
CA LEU A 16 -9.71 -6.30 31.77
C LEU A 16 -9.89 -5.70 30.40
N VAL A 17 -10.29 -4.44 30.33
CA VAL A 17 -10.34 -3.63 29.12
C VAL A 17 -9.28 -2.55 29.22
N VAL A 18 -8.40 -2.48 28.22
CA VAL A 18 -7.29 -1.51 28.18
C VAL A 18 -7.45 -0.63 26.96
N SER A 19 -7.52 0.67 27.16
CA SER A 19 -7.41 1.68 26.10
C SER A 19 -5.95 2.09 25.95
N THR A 20 -5.42 2.06 24.74
CA THR A 20 -4.01 2.35 24.48
C THR A 20 -3.80 2.94 23.10
N HIS A 21 -2.74 3.71 22.94
CA HIS A 21 -2.15 4.13 21.65
C HIS A 21 -0.76 3.53 21.45
N SER A 22 -0.40 2.52 22.22
CA SER A 22 0.88 1.81 22.09
C SER A 22 0.82 0.76 21.00
N SER A 23 1.61 0.92 19.95
CA SER A 23 1.80 -0.07 18.89
C SER A 23 2.34 -1.40 19.46
N TYR A 24 3.19 -1.33 20.48
CA TYR A 24 3.73 -2.51 21.15
C TYR A 24 2.64 -3.35 21.82
N LEU A 25 1.71 -2.73 22.55
CA LEU A 25 0.61 -3.44 23.17
C LEU A 25 -0.35 -4.03 22.12
N ALA A 26 -0.62 -3.30 21.03
CA ALA A 26 -1.41 -3.82 19.93
C ALA A 26 -0.76 -5.04 19.27
N HIS A 27 0.56 -5.02 19.15
CA HIS A 27 1.35 -6.14 18.63
C HIS A 27 1.24 -7.40 19.51
N GLU A 28 1.37 -7.24 20.84
CA GLU A 28 1.41 -8.37 21.78
C GLU A 28 0.05 -9.05 21.99
N VAL A 29 -1.04 -8.28 21.88
CA VAL A 29 -2.37 -8.78 22.24
C VAL A 29 -3.00 -9.66 21.16
N GLY A 30 -2.63 -9.45 19.90
CA GLY A 30 -3.24 -10.13 18.74
C GLY A 30 -4.65 -9.59 18.37
N PHE A 31 -5.03 -9.78 17.10
CA PHE A 31 -6.24 -9.19 16.50
C PHE A 31 -7.55 -9.61 17.16
N GLU A 32 -7.62 -10.84 17.69
CA GLU A 32 -8.84 -11.38 18.33
C GLU A 32 -9.34 -10.52 19.49
N LYS A 33 -8.42 -9.83 20.14
CA LYS A 33 -8.73 -9.01 21.33
C LYS A 33 -8.74 -7.53 21.03
N LEU A 34 -8.40 -7.11 19.82
CA LEU A 34 -8.35 -5.70 19.43
C LEU A 34 -9.72 -5.20 18.98
N ARG A 35 -10.03 -4.01 19.45
CA ARG A 35 -11.16 -3.20 19.00
C ARG A 35 -10.62 -1.85 18.57
N TYR A 36 -10.75 -1.53 17.30
CA TYR A 36 -10.26 -0.26 16.74
C TYR A 36 -11.33 0.80 16.84
N PHE A 37 -11.00 1.90 17.50
CA PHE A 37 -11.88 3.05 17.64
C PHE A 37 -11.58 4.06 16.54
N LYS A 38 -12.41 4.06 15.52
CA LYS A 38 -12.29 4.97 14.38
C LYS A 38 -13.09 6.23 14.62
N ARG A 39 -12.40 7.38 14.63
CA ARG A 39 -13.08 8.67 14.73
C ARG A 39 -13.84 8.98 13.45
N LYS A 40 -15.10 9.33 13.57
CA LYS A 40 -15.93 9.92 12.51
C LYS A 40 -16.04 11.42 12.77
N PRO A 41 -15.54 12.27 11.84
CA PRO A 41 -15.71 13.72 11.98
C PRO A 41 -17.20 14.08 11.90
N ALA A 42 -17.56 15.21 12.47
CA ALA A 42 -18.87 15.82 12.29
C ALA A 42 -19.15 16.05 10.80
N LYS A 43 -20.36 15.81 10.35
CA LYS A 43 -20.77 16.00 8.94
C LYS A 43 -21.01 17.47 8.63
N ASP A 44 -21.48 18.21 9.62
CA ASP A 44 -21.75 19.64 9.52
C ASP A 44 -21.56 20.32 10.90
N SER A 45 -21.84 21.61 10.99
CA SER A 45 -21.67 22.41 12.21
C SER A 45 -22.63 22.03 13.36
N TYR A 46 -23.67 21.26 13.09
CA TYR A 46 -24.68 20.80 14.06
C TYR A 46 -24.45 19.37 14.51
N ASP A 47 -23.55 18.64 13.84
CA ASP A 47 -23.23 17.24 14.14
C ASP A 47 -22.10 17.17 15.18
N VAL A 48 -22.07 16.08 15.91
CA VAL A 48 -21.02 15.81 16.91
C VAL A 48 -20.08 14.72 16.39
N PRO A 49 -18.77 14.91 16.50
CA PRO A 49 -17.82 13.84 16.16
C PRO A 49 -18.13 12.59 16.98
N THR A 50 -18.23 11.45 16.31
CA THR A 50 -18.52 10.15 16.91
C THR A 50 -17.36 9.20 16.73
N ALA A 51 -17.40 8.07 17.42
CA ALA A 51 -16.47 6.95 17.22
C ALA A 51 -17.23 5.71 16.76
N GLU A 52 -16.67 5.03 15.79
CA GLU A 52 -17.09 3.69 15.36
C GLU A 52 -16.13 2.67 15.97
N ILE A 53 -16.67 1.60 16.52
CA ILE A 53 -15.88 0.49 17.05
C ILE A 53 -15.83 -0.61 16.00
N ILE A 54 -14.62 -0.92 15.55
CA ILE A 54 -14.38 -1.97 14.57
C ILE A 54 -13.76 -3.17 15.27
N ASP A 55 -14.41 -4.32 15.15
CA ASP A 55 -13.90 -5.59 15.64
C ASP A 55 -12.95 -6.20 14.61
N LEU A 56 -11.65 -6.10 14.86
CA LEU A 56 -10.64 -6.65 13.95
C LEU A 56 -10.64 -8.19 13.94
N SER A 57 -11.20 -8.84 14.94
CA SER A 57 -11.30 -10.30 14.98
C SER A 57 -12.24 -10.85 13.92
N CYS A 58 -13.30 -10.11 13.59
CA CYS A 58 -14.25 -10.52 12.55
C CYS A 58 -13.64 -10.50 11.15
N THR A 59 -12.64 -9.65 10.94
CA THR A 59 -12.02 -9.48 9.63
C THR A 59 -10.71 -10.27 9.47
N PHE A 60 -9.93 -10.35 10.55
CA PHE A 60 -8.58 -10.92 10.52
C PHE A 60 -8.35 -12.02 11.59
N GLY A 61 -9.41 -12.42 12.29
CA GLY A 61 -9.35 -13.44 13.34
C GLY A 61 -9.03 -14.83 12.79
N SER A 62 -8.51 -15.67 13.66
CA SER A 62 -8.07 -17.02 13.32
C SER A 62 -9.17 -17.87 12.68
N GLY A 63 -9.16 -17.88 11.41
CA GLY A 63 -9.52 -18.75 10.32
C GLY A 63 -10.45 -19.92 10.48
N LYS A 64 -11.44 -19.92 11.34
CA LYS A 64 -12.43 -21.00 11.34
C LYS A 64 -13.65 -20.77 10.45
N SER A 65 -13.79 -19.58 9.85
CA SER A 65 -14.93 -19.22 9.00
C SER A 65 -14.61 -18.57 7.66
N LEU A 66 -13.31 -18.38 7.33
CA LEU A 66 -12.90 -17.83 6.04
C LEU A 66 -12.28 -18.96 5.20
N GLU A 67 -12.92 -19.30 4.09
CA GLU A 67 -12.44 -20.31 3.14
C GLU A 67 -11.66 -19.65 1.99
N GLY A 68 -10.59 -20.30 1.51
CA GLY A 68 -9.83 -19.91 0.32
C GLY A 68 -8.95 -18.67 0.48
N ASP A 69 -8.86 -17.85 -0.58
CA ASP A 69 -7.97 -16.68 -0.71
C ASP A 69 -8.17 -15.63 0.40
N LEU A 70 -9.38 -15.50 0.95
CA LEU A 70 -9.65 -14.58 2.05
C LEU A 70 -8.95 -15.01 3.34
N SER A 71 -8.81 -16.31 3.59
CA SER A 71 -8.06 -16.84 4.73
C SER A 71 -6.57 -16.56 4.59
N GLU A 72 -5.99 -16.69 3.41
CA GLU A 72 -4.58 -16.40 3.14
C GLU A 72 -4.29 -14.91 3.29
N THR A 73 -5.17 -14.06 2.76
CA THR A 73 -5.05 -12.60 2.89
C THR A 73 -5.15 -12.16 4.35
N ALA A 74 -6.10 -12.68 5.11
CA ALA A 74 -6.24 -12.39 6.54
C ALA A 74 -5.01 -12.84 7.34
N GLN A 75 -4.47 -14.03 7.02
CA GLN A 75 -3.23 -14.53 7.65
C GLN A 75 -2.02 -13.68 7.26
N PHE A 76 -1.93 -13.23 6.01
CA PHE A 76 -0.88 -12.32 5.56
C PHE A 76 -0.93 -11.01 6.34
N VAL A 77 -2.10 -10.37 6.39
CA VAL A 77 -2.31 -9.11 7.13
C VAL A 77 -1.96 -9.27 8.60
N ALA A 78 -2.46 -10.34 9.25
CA ALA A 78 -2.18 -10.61 10.65
C ALA A 78 -0.67 -10.81 10.91
N ARG A 79 0.02 -11.55 10.05
CA ARG A 79 1.46 -11.77 10.15
C ARG A 79 2.24 -10.50 9.91
N TYR A 80 1.88 -9.75 8.88
CA TYR A 80 2.54 -8.52 8.48
C TYR A 80 2.45 -7.45 9.57
N LEU A 81 1.26 -7.22 10.11
CA LEU A 81 1.05 -6.28 11.20
C LEU A 81 1.69 -6.75 12.51
N LYS A 82 1.66 -8.05 12.79
CA LYS A 82 2.29 -8.61 13.98
C LYS A 82 3.81 -8.42 13.99
N THR A 83 4.44 -8.34 12.82
CA THR A 83 5.91 -8.31 12.74
C THR A 83 6.47 -6.90 12.90
N THR A 84 5.82 -5.84 12.35
CA THR A 84 6.49 -4.53 12.25
C THR A 84 5.61 -3.29 12.24
N HIS A 85 4.28 -3.39 12.04
CA HIS A 85 3.50 -2.24 11.57
C HIS A 85 2.19 -1.95 12.34
N CYS A 86 2.13 -2.25 13.63
CA CYS A 86 0.98 -1.88 14.46
C CYS A 86 0.80 -0.36 14.66
N ASP A 87 1.80 0.43 14.31
CA ASP A 87 1.75 1.90 14.28
C ASP A 87 0.70 2.42 13.29
N LEU A 88 0.39 1.63 12.26
CA LEU A 88 -0.64 1.90 11.28
C LEU A 88 -2.00 2.26 11.90
N PHE A 89 -2.37 1.63 13.02
CA PHE A 89 -3.63 1.90 13.71
C PHE A 89 -3.74 3.30 14.30
N PHE A 90 -2.63 4.00 14.42
CA PHE A 90 -2.53 5.32 15.03
C PHE A 90 -2.19 6.42 14.01
N ALA A 91 -2.00 6.04 12.74
CA ALA A 91 -1.64 6.96 11.68
C ALA A 91 -2.80 7.85 11.23
N ASN A 92 -2.47 9.04 10.71
CA ASN A 92 -3.39 9.93 10.02
C ASN A 92 -3.51 9.59 8.53
N GLY A 93 -2.48 8.96 7.97
CA GLY A 93 -2.41 8.51 6.58
C GLY A 93 -1.39 7.40 6.40
N ILE A 94 -1.46 6.73 5.26
CA ILE A 94 -0.63 5.57 4.94
C ILE A 94 0.06 5.82 3.61
N ILE A 95 1.34 5.44 3.52
CA ILE A 95 2.05 5.31 2.25
C ILE A 95 2.53 3.87 2.16
N LEU A 96 2.06 3.15 1.14
CA LEU A 96 2.56 1.82 0.80
C LEU A 96 3.61 1.98 -0.27
N VAL A 97 4.77 1.37 -0.08
CA VAL A 97 5.90 1.39 -1.01
C VAL A 97 6.39 -0.03 -1.29
N GLU A 98 7.01 -0.26 -2.42
CA GLU A 98 7.47 -1.60 -2.79
C GLU A 98 8.84 -1.94 -2.20
N GLY A 99 9.72 -0.96 -2.09
CA GLY A 99 11.11 -1.19 -1.73
C GLY A 99 11.69 -0.25 -0.68
N ALA A 100 12.94 -0.52 -0.37
CA ALA A 100 13.70 0.21 0.63
C ALA A 100 14.03 1.64 0.17
N SER A 101 14.20 1.87 -1.12
CA SER A 101 14.53 3.18 -1.69
C SER A 101 13.42 4.19 -1.42
N GLU A 102 12.18 3.81 -1.75
CA GLU A 102 11.02 4.63 -1.48
C GLU A 102 10.84 4.85 0.02
N ARG A 103 11.00 3.79 0.82
CA ARG A 103 10.87 3.87 2.28
C ARG A 103 11.84 4.85 2.90
N ILE A 104 13.07 4.93 2.39
CA ILE A 104 14.11 5.85 2.88
C ILE A 104 13.84 7.27 2.39
N LEU A 105 13.44 7.45 1.12
CA LEU A 105 13.33 8.75 0.49
C LEU A 105 11.99 9.45 0.76
N MET A 106 10.88 8.71 0.93
CA MET A 106 9.58 9.33 1.21
C MET A 106 9.55 10.26 2.43
N PRO A 107 10.13 9.91 3.59
CA PRO A 107 10.20 10.84 4.72
C PRO A 107 10.98 12.11 4.39
N HIS A 108 12.02 12.00 3.54
CA HIS A 108 12.80 13.14 3.10
C HIS A 108 11.98 14.06 2.19
N PHE A 109 11.25 13.50 1.23
CA PHE A 109 10.40 14.28 0.34
C PHE A 109 9.27 14.99 1.10
N ILE A 110 8.65 14.33 2.08
CA ILE A 110 7.61 14.93 2.90
C ILE A 110 8.15 16.13 3.67
N ARG A 111 9.31 16.01 4.33
CA ARG A 111 9.91 17.08 5.15
C ARG A 111 10.43 18.26 4.36
N ASN A 112 10.94 18.04 3.14
CA ASN A 112 11.58 19.07 2.34
C ASN A 112 10.64 19.75 1.34
N ASN A 113 9.37 19.42 1.34
CA ASN A 113 8.38 20.09 0.49
C ASN A 113 7.90 21.39 1.15
N HIS A 114 8.66 22.45 0.96
CA HIS A 114 8.55 23.75 1.68
C HIS A 114 7.39 24.65 1.25
N GLY A 115 6.36 24.21 0.60
CA GLY A 115 5.37 25.17 0.12
C GLY A 115 3.91 24.79 0.31
N GLU A 116 3.53 23.63 -0.09
CA GLU A 116 2.11 23.27 -0.22
C GLU A 116 1.62 22.20 0.77
N LEU A 117 2.53 21.52 1.43
CA LEU A 117 2.21 20.32 2.24
C LEU A 117 2.49 20.48 3.73
N ASN A 118 2.43 21.69 4.29
CA ASN A 118 2.59 21.95 5.73
C ASN A 118 1.66 21.09 6.62
N SER A 119 0.54 20.63 6.06
CA SER A 119 -0.37 19.72 6.76
C SER A 119 0.20 18.31 6.92
N LEU A 120 1.08 17.85 6.04
CA LEU A 120 1.71 16.53 6.13
C LEU A 120 2.78 16.49 7.22
N ASP A 121 3.54 17.57 7.41
CA ASP A 121 4.57 17.66 8.45
C ASP A 121 4.01 17.49 9.87
N ASN A 122 2.75 17.89 10.06
CA ASN A 122 2.03 17.78 11.33
C ASN A 122 1.20 16.50 11.45
N SER A 123 1.25 15.62 10.45
CA SER A 123 0.47 14.39 10.40
C SER A 123 1.37 13.19 10.66
N TYR A 124 0.86 12.25 11.43
CA TYR A 124 1.54 10.97 11.58
C TYR A 124 1.26 10.08 10.36
N ILE A 125 2.23 9.98 9.47
CA ILE A 125 2.16 9.14 8.26
C ILE A 125 2.92 7.85 8.51
N SER A 126 2.22 6.72 8.39
CA SER A 126 2.86 5.40 8.43
C SER A 126 3.30 4.99 7.03
N ILE A 127 4.61 4.73 6.87
CA ILE A 127 5.20 4.29 5.60
C ILE A 127 5.52 2.81 5.71
N LEU A 128 4.88 2.01 4.87
CA LEU A 128 4.95 0.55 4.91
C LEU A 128 5.64 0.03 3.65
N GLU A 129 6.74 -0.68 3.83
CA GLU A 129 7.38 -1.41 2.74
C GLU A 129 6.67 -2.76 2.57
N VAL A 130 5.99 -2.92 1.43
CA VAL A 130 5.23 -4.13 1.10
C VAL A 130 5.87 -4.76 -0.13
N GLY A 131 6.94 -5.51 0.09
CA GLY A 131 7.75 -6.09 -0.98
C GLY A 131 6.96 -6.93 -1.99
N GLY A 132 7.36 -6.85 -3.25
CA GLY A 132 6.91 -7.75 -4.30
C GLY A 132 5.43 -7.64 -4.66
N SER A 133 4.93 -6.47 -5.01
CA SER A 133 3.55 -6.25 -5.49
C SER A 133 2.43 -6.76 -4.55
N HIS A 134 2.70 -6.88 -3.24
CA HIS A 134 1.75 -7.41 -2.27
C HIS A 134 0.86 -6.36 -1.62
N ALA A 135 0.99 -5.09 -1.99
CA ALA A 135 0.18 -4.00 -1.44
C ALA A 135 -1.33 -4.26 -1.57
N HIS A 136 -1.75 -4.94 -2.64
CA HIS A 136 -3.15 -5.32 -2.85
C HIS A 136 -3.73 -6.18 -1.72
N ARG A 137 -2.91 -6.98 -1.01
CA ARG A 137 -3.37 -7.80 0.12
C ARG A 137 -3.76 -6.97 1.34
N LEU A 138 -3.35 -5.71 1.40
CA LEU A 138 -3.75 -4.79 2.47
C LEU A 138 -5.05 -4.02 2.15
N GLU A 139 -5.65 -4.23 0.97
CA GLU A 139 -6.85 -3.52 0.53
C GLU A 139 -7.97 -3.54 1.59
N SER A 140 -8.35 -4.73 2.05
CA SER A 140 -9.40 -4.88 3.06
C SER A 140 -9.09 -4.16 4.38
N LEU A 141 -7.82 -4.16 4.81
CA LEU A 141 -7.41 -3.44 6.01
C LEU A 141 -7.52 -1.93 5.81
N ILE A 142 -7.05 -1.43 4.68
CA ILE A 142 -7.09 0.00 4.35
C ILE A 142 -8.53 0.50 4.27
N GLU A 143 -9.42 -0.26 3.65
CA GLU A 143 -10.85 0.07 3.58
C GLU A 143 -11.48 0.16 4.97
N ILE A 144 -11.18 -0.80 5.85
CA ILE A 144 -11.67 -0.81 7.22
C ILE A 144 -11.16 0.40 8.00
N LEU A 145 -9.86 0.66 7.96
CA LEU A 145 -9.27 1.81 8.62
C LEU A 145 -9.80 3.11 8.03
N GLY A 146 -10.05 3.12 6.72
CA GLY A 146 -10.58 4.27 5.98
C GLY A 146 -9.67 5.49 6.06
N LEU A 147 -8.36 5.27 6.12
CA LEU A 147 -7.34 6.31 6.12
C LEU A 147 -6.98 6.71 4.68
N PRO A 148 -6.64 7.98 4.45
CA PRO A 148 -6.03 8.39 3.18
C PRO A 148 -4.78 7.55 2.94
N THR A 149 -4.68 6.95 1.76
CA THR A 149 -3.60 6.03 1.43
C THR A 149 -3.01 6.36 0.07
N LEU A 150 -1.69 6.44 0.01
CA LEU A 150 -0.92 6.51 -1.22
C LEU A 150 -0.23 5.16 -1.44
N VAL A 151 -0.44 4.56 -2.60
CA VAL A 151 0.27 3.36 -3.05
C VAL A 151 1.29 3.79 -4.10
N VAL A 152 2.56 3.61 -3.82
CA VAL A 152 3.67 3.85 -4.76
C VAL A 152 4.15 2.50 -5.26
N THR A 153 4.05 2.27 -6.55
CA THR A 153 4.32 0.95 -7.17
C THR A 153 4.93 1.13 -8.54
N ASP A 154 5.75 0.19 -8.96
CA ASP A 154 6.29 0.15 -10.30
C ASP A 154 5.24 -0.35 -11.30
N THR A 155 5.39 0.04 -12.56
CA THR A 155 4.48 -0.40 -13.63
C THR A 155 4.69 -1.87 -14.01
N ASP A 156 5.87 -2.42 -13.70
CA ASP A 156 6.26 -3.81 -14.04
C ASP A 156 5.92 -4.16 -15.49
N ALA A 157 6.41 -3.38 -16.42
CA ALA A 157 6.09 -3.54 -17.83
C ALA A 157 6.50 -4.94 -18.36
N LEU A 158 5.57 -5.62 -18.99
CA LEU A 158 5.72 -6.96 -19.55
C LEU A 158 5.56 -6.91 -21.06
N CYS A 159 6.62 -7.29 -21.78
CA CYS A 159 6.57 -7.50 -23.22
C CYS A 159 5.87 -8.84 -23.52
N PRO A 160 4.91 -8.88 -24.46
CA PRO A 160 4.34 -10.13 -24.91
C PRO A 160 5.42 -11.02 -25.58
N PRO A 161 5.26 -12.35 -25.52
CA PRO A 161 6.21 -13.25 -26.16
C PRO A 161 6.31 -12.98 -27.67
N VAL A 162 7.54 -12.92 -28.18
CA VAL A 162 7.79 -12.73 -29.61
C VAL A 162 7.41 -14.02 -30.35
N LYS A 163 6.49 -13.91 -31.30
CA LYS A 163 6.15 -15.00 -32.19
C LYS A 163 7.28 -15.19 -33.23
N LEU A 164 7.99 -16.30 -33.16
CA LEU A 164 8.93 -16.66 -34.22
C LEU A 164 8.17 -17.33 -35.38
N PRO A 165 8.54 -17.04 -36.62
CA PRO A 165 7.94 -17.74 -37.78
C PRO A 165 8.21 -19.26 -37.69
N GLY A 166 7.15 -20.04 -37.60
CA GLY A 166 7.23 -21.52 -37.51
C GLY A 166 6.86 -22.10 -36.13
N ASP A 167 6.66 -21.29 -35.09
CA ASP A 167 6.15 -21.77 -33.83
C ASP A 167 4.60 -21.87 -33.84
N GLU A 168 4.08 -23.06 -34.08
CA GLU A 168 2.63 -23.33 -34.00
C GLU A 168 2.08 -23.20 -32.55
N ASP A 169 2.94 -23.20 -31.55
CA ASP A 169 2.56 -23.20 -30.14
C ASP A 169 3.05 -21.91 -29.43
N SER A 170 2.52 -20.77 -29.90
CA SER A 170 2.87 -19.42 -29.38
C SER A 170 2.42 -19.16 -27.93
N SER A 171 1.84 -20.16 -27.25
CA SER A 171 1.41 -20.05 -25.85
C SER A 171 2.51 -20.35 -24.82
N LYS A 172 3.69 -20.80 -25.26
CA LYS A 172 4.76 -21.24 -24.35
C LYS A 172 5.75 -20.17 -23.88
N GLY A 173 5.76 -18.99 -24.47
CA GLY A 173 6.62 -17.89 -24.03
C GLY A 173 6.03 -17.20 -22.80
N LYS A 174 6.80 -17.11 -21.69
CA LYS A 174 6.41 -16.24 -20.59
C LYS A 174 6.67 -14.77 -20.96
N PRO A 175 5.76 -13.83 -20.60
CA PRO A 175 6.02 -12.41 -20.75
C PRO A 175 7.34 -12.04 -20.08
N LYS A 176 8.12 -11.16 -20.71
CA LYS A 176 9.43 -10.74 -20.21
C LYS A 176 9.33 -9.32 -19.64
N ALA A 177 9.83 -9.12 -18.42
CA ALA A 177 9.97 -7.81 -17.84
C ALA A 177 10.88 -6.93 -18.73
N THR A 178 10.47 -5.71 -18.97
CA THR A 178 11.15 -4.78 -19.87
C THR A 178 10.87 -3.33 -19.50
N GLN A 179 11.69 -2.42 -20.04
CA GLN A 179 11.45 -1.00 -19.91
C GLN A 179 10.11 -0.61 -20.56
N PRO A 180 9.28 0.20 -19.90
CA PRO A 180 8.01 0.65 -20.44
C PRO A 180 8.17 1.36 -21.79
N LYS A 181 7.31 1.04 -22.75
CA LYS A 181 7.23 1.72 -24.06
C LYS A 181 5.77 1.79 -24.50
N LEU A 182 5.36 2.95 -25.01
CA LEU A 182 4.02 3.14 -25.55
C LEU A 182 3.85 2.44 -26.91
N ASN A 183 2.61 2.08 -27.20
CA ASN A 183 2.17 1.52 -28.49
C ASN A 183 2.90 0.21 -28.89
N GLN A 184 3.32 -0.57 -27.90
CA GLN A 184 3.97 -1.86 -28.09
C GLN A 184 3.09 -3.04 -27.66
N GLY A 185 1.86 -2.80 -27.20
CA GLY A 185 0.97 -3.81 -26.67
C GLY A 185 1.47 -4.47 -25.40
N TYR A 186 2.26 -3.73 -24.61
CA TYR A 186 2.77 -4.22 -23.33
C TYR A 186 1.66 -4.25 -22.28
N LYS A 187 1.86 -5.08 -21.27
CA LYS A 187 0.96 -5.18 -20.12
C LYS A 187 1.68 -4.81 -18.83
N THR A 188 0.94 -4.33 -17.85
CA THR A 188 1.49 -4.20 -16.50
C THR A 188 1.55 -5.55 -15.81
N GLY A 189 2.65 -5.84 -15.14
CA GLY A 189 2.82 -6.97 -14.23
C GLY A 189 2.32 -6.65 -12.81
N SER A 190 2.22 -5.37 -12.47
CA SER A 190 1.87 -4.93 -11.13
C SER A 190 0.49 -5.39 -10.69
N HIS A 191 0.43 -6.23 -9.68
CA HIS A 191 -0.82 -6.63 -9.05
C HIS A 191 -1.50 -5.46 -8.33
N SER A 192 -0.71 -4.55 -7.78
CA SER A 192 -1.21 -3.34 -7.12
C SER A 192 -1.98 -2.46 -8.09
N ILE A 193 -1.43 -2.19 -9.28
CA ILE A 193 -2.12 -1.42 -10.32
C ILE A 193 -3.42 -2.09 -10.72
N LYS A 194 -3.39 -3.39 -11.04
CA LYS A 194 -4.58 -4.15 -11.44
C LYS A 194 -5.68 -4.10 -10.39
N THR A 195 -5.34 -4.34 -9.13
CA THR A 195 -6.32 -4.39 -8.04
C THR A 195 -6.96 -3.01 -7.80
N TRP A 196 -6.13 -1.99 -7.65
CA TRP A 196 -6.60 -0.66 -7.28
C TRP A 196 -7.25 0.12 -8.44
N LEU A 197 -6.85 -0.16 -9.68
CA LEU A 197 -7.37 0.52 -10.88
C LEU A 197 -8.38 -0.31 -11.68
N GLY A 198 -9.08 -1.24 -11.03
CA GLY A 198 -10.23 -1.94 -11.62
C GLY A 198 -9.89 -2.99 -12.68
N GLY A 199 -8.75 -3.67 -12.55
CA GLY A 199 -8.36 -4.77 -13.44
C GLY A 199 -7.67 -4.33 -14.74
N VAL A 200 -7.32 -3.04 -14.88
CA VAL A 200 -6.60 -2.54 -16.07
C VAL A 200 -5.21 -3.16 -16.12
N ASP A 201 -4.90 -3.87 -17.22
CA ASP A 201 -3.60 -4.50 -17.44
C ASP A 201 -2.87 -3.97 -18.69
N ASP A 202 -3.54 -3.22 -19.56
CA ASP A 202 -2.94 -2.58 -20.72
C ASP A 202 -2.04 -1.43 -20.28
N LEU A 203 -0.74 -1.50 -20.64
CA LEU A 203 0.25 -0.53 -20.20
C LEU A 203 0.02 0.86 -20.79
N ASP A 204 -0.46 0.95 -22.03
CA ASP A 204 -0.73 2.24 -22.65
C ASP A 204 -1.89 2.96 -21.94
N LEU A 205 -2.92 2.21 -21.52
CA LEU A 205 -4.00 2.75 -20.71
C LEU A 205 -3.53 3.18 -19.32
N VAL A 206 -2.63 2.43 -18.71
CA VAL A 206 -2.05 2.76 -17.39
C VAL A 206 -1.22 4.04 -17.49
N LEU A 207 -0.26 4.12 -18.42
CA LEU A 207 0.65 5.24 -18.54
C LEU A 207 -0.06 6.56 -18.94
N ASN A 208 -1.15 6.47 -19.70
CA ASN A 208 -1.96 7.62 -20.11
C ASN A 208 -3.17 7.89 -19.18
N MET A 209 -3.24 7.20 -18.04
CA MET A 209 -4.37 7.32 -17.13
C MET A 209 -4.42 8.70 -16.48
N PRO A 210 -5.53 9.43 -16.57
CA PRO A 210 -5.67 10.74 -15.94
C PRO A 210 -5.72 10.59 -14.41
N ASP A 211 -5.23 11.58 -13.70
CA ASP A 211 -5.03 11.55 -12.25
C ASP A 211 -6.29 11.21 -11.44
N HIS A 212 -7.44 11.71 -11.87
CA HIS A 212 -8.69 11.42 -11.19
C HIS A 212 -9.09 9.93 -11.24
N LYS A 213 -8.63 9.18 -12.25
CA LYS A 213 -8.85 7.73 -12.35
C LYS A 213 -7.86 6.89 -11.55
N LYS A 214 -6.75 7.50 -11.10
CA LYS A 214 -5.79 6.87 -10.19
C LYS A 214 -6.26 6.88 -8.73
N ILE A 215 -7.47 7.39 -8.47
CA ILE A 215 -8.04 7.50 -7.13
C ILE A 215 -9.28 6.61 -7.04
N ARG A 216 -9.28 5.72 -6.06
CA ARG A 216 -10.43 4.90 -5.69
C ARG A 216 -10.73 5.08 -4.21
N GLY A 217 -11.85 5.73 -3.89
CA GLY A 217 -12.20 6.07 -2.52
C GLY A 217 -11.16 6.97 -1.87
N LYS A 218 -10.47 6.47 -0.86
CA LYS A 218 -9.39 7.18 -0.16
C LYS A 218 -7.98 6.73 -0.59
N VAL A 219 -7.89 5.86 -1.57
CA VAL A 219 -6.61 5.33 -2.07
C VAL A 219 -6.25 6.01 -3.38
N ARG A 220 -5.03 6.54 -3.45
CA ARG A 220 -4.40 7.00 -4.68
C ARG A 220 -3.25 6.07 -5.04
N VAL A 221 -3.17 5.67 -6.31
CA VAL A 221 -2.04 4.91 -6.83
C VAL A 221 -1.12 5.85 -7.60
N ALA A 222 0.17 5.78 -7.33
CA ALA A 222 1.22 6.50 -8.04
C ALA A 222 2.21 5.50 -8.62
N PHE A 223 2.56 5.72 -9.87
CA PHE A 223 3.53 4.93 -10.63
C PHE A 223 4.26 5.80 -11.63
N GLN A 224 5.28 5.28 -12.28
CA GLN A 224 6.08 6.01 -13.26
C GLN A 224 5.22 6.53 -14.42
N TYR A 225 5.62 7.67 -14.92
CA TYR A 225 5.05 8.31 -16.13
C TYR A 225 6.16 8.75 -17.07
N GLY A 226 5.81 9.14 -18.28
CA GLY A 226 6.77 9.63 -19.27
C GLY A 226 7.39 10.96 -18.84
N ILE A 227 8.71 11.01 -18.80
CA ILE A 227 9.49 12.19 -18.43
C ILE A 227 10.10 12.78 -19.70
N PRO A 228 9.86 14.07 -20.01
CA PRO A 228 10.54 14.73 -21.12
C PRO A 228 12.01 14.88 -20.82
N ILE A 229 12.86 14.38 -21.70
CA ILE A 229 14.33 14.45 -21.57
C ILE A 229 14.98 14.96 -22.85
N LYS A 230 16.14 15.60 -22.70
CA LYS A 230 17.06 15.93 -23.78
C LYS A 230 18.40 15.31 -23.47
N TYR A 231 18.95 14.56 -24.42
CA TYR A 231 20.30 13.96 -24.23
C TYR A 231 21.40 14.99 -24.36
N LYS A 232 21.18 16.05 -25.18
CA LYS A 232 22.06 17.21 -25.31
C LYS A 232 21.19 18.47 -25.34
N PRO A 233 21.75 19.64 -25.02
CA PRO A 233 20.99 20.90 -25.00
C PRO A 233 20.27 21.23 -26.31
N ASP A 234 20.87 20.85 -27.45
CA ASP A 234 20.37 21.13 -28.80
C ASP A 234 19.50 20.02 -29.40
N ASP A 235 19.34 18.89 -28.70
CA ASP A 235 18.55 17.75 -29.15
C ASP A 235 17.03 18.07 -29.02
N GLU A 236 16.24 17.42 -29.88
CA GLU A 236 14.79 17.40 -29.70
C GLU A 236 14.43 16.68 -28.40
N GLU A 237 13.38 17.21 -27.76
CA GLU A 237 12.84 16.60 -26.53
C GLU A 237 12.22 15.25 -26.85
N THR A 238 12.61 14.22 -26.12
CA THR A 238 12.05 12.87 -26.20
C THR A 238 11.46 12.48 -24.87
N VAL A 239 10.50 11.54 -24.88
CA VAL A 239 9.86 11.05 -23.66
C VAL A 239 10.51 9.74 -23.25
N ALA A 240 11.15 9.71 -22.09
CA ALA A 240 11.67 8.51 -21.47
C ALA A 240 10.67 7.96 -20.44
N PHE A 241 10.52 6.67 -20.39
CA PHE A 241 9.72 5.99 -19.38
C PHE A 241 10.65 5.29 -18.40
N PRO A 242 10.67 5.70 -17.12
CA PRO A 242 11.47 5.05 -16.09
C PRO A 242 11.05 3.59 -15.92
N TYR A 243 12.00 2.72 -15.65
CA TYR A 243 11.73 1.32 -15.33
C TYR A 243 11.45 1.13 -13.84
N THR A 244 12.22 1.83 -12.99
CA THR A 244 12.11 1.77 -11.53
C THR A 244 11.89 3.16 -10.93
N PHE A 245 11.62 3.20 -9.64
CA PHE A 245 11.54 4.44 -8.87
C PHE A 245 12.86 5.23 -8.91
N GLU A 246 14.01 4.55 -8.81
CA GLU A 246 15.32 5.19 -8.90
C GLU A 246 15.56 5.81 -10.27
N ASP A 247 15.17 5.12 -11.34
CA ASP A 247 15.24 5.67 -12.70
C ASP A 247 14.42 6.94 -12.83
N ALA A 248 13.21 6.97 -12.21
CA ALA A 248 12.37 8.15 -12.23
C ALA A 248 13.03 9.34 -11.54
N ILE A 249 13.68 9.11 -10.39
CA ILE A 249 14.44 10.15 -9.69
C ILE A 249 15.62 10.62 -10.54
N ALA A 250 16.36 9.70 -11.14
CA ALA A 250 17.49 10.01 -11.99
C ALA A 250 17.11 10.88 -13.19
N LEU A 251 16.07 10.49 -13.90
CA LEU A 251 15.59 11.20 -15.09
C LEU A 251 14.99 12.57 -14.78
N THR A 252 14.40 12.75 -13.59
CA THR A 252 13.87 14.06 -13.17
C THR A 252 14.91 15.01 -12.61
N ASN A 253 16.10 14.52 -12.29
CA ASN A 253 17.20 15.30 -11.69
C ASN A 253 18.53 15.08 -12.41
N PRO A 254 18.63 15.32 -13.72
CA PRO A 254 19.85 15.02 -14.49
C PRO A 254 21.06 15.79 -13.99
N GLU A 255 20.87 17.01 -13.49
CA GLU A 255 21.98 17.83 -12.95
C GLU A 255 22.66 17.20 -11.71
N LEU A 256 21.91 16.44 -10.89
CA LEU A 256 22.48 15.76 -9.73
C LEU A 256 23.38 14.59 -10.10
N LEU A 257 23.24 14.06 -11.31
CA LEU A 257 24.01 12.92 -11.80
C LEU A 257 25.24 13.32 -12.61
N GLY A 258 25.48 14.62 -12.79
CA GLY A 258 26.69 15.14 -13.47
C GLY A 258 26.72 14.86 -14.98
N THR A 259 25.56 14.73 -15.61
CA THR A 259 25.44 14.57 -17.07
C THR A 259 25.08 15.89 -17.74
#